data_d26d4c16e548c3eb62781f3c80b8eb3e
#
_entry.id   d26d4c16e548c3eb62781f3c80b8eb3e
#
_cell.length_a   1.000
_cell.length_b   1.000
_cell.length_c   1.000
_cell.angle_alpha   90.00
_cell.angle_beta   90.00
_cell.angle_gamma   90.00
#
_symmetry.space_group_name_H-M   'P 1'
#
loop_
_entity.id
_entity.type
_entity.pdbx_description
1 polymer ?
#
loop_
_entity_poly.entity_id
_entity_poly.type
_entity_poly.pdbx_seq_one_letter_code
_entity_poly.pdbx_strand_id
1 'polypeptide(L)'
;ADGRRRVHEFGYDWRLSLDISSARFKTFLESLPSNQGPREKRKGVLVLAHSMGGLVAHHVMNQDPTLFNGLVYIGTPSACLNILGPIRFGDSVLLSKQILTDEANFLMRSSFAFLPRHGNVFWDKNVGEFINLDLFNPDTWVNYNLSPLVSSKRKKAEAEFEKLWKEKEVMMVRKSDTCTGSPTSGFEVSETKTSNLETIKLSSSPI
;
A
#
# COMPACT_ATOMS: atom_id res chain seq x y z
N ALA A 1 43.12 14.54 -4.95
CA ALA A 1 42.02 13.56 -4.84
C ALA A 1 42.45 12.36 -5.65
N ASP A 2 42.52 11.17 -5.06
CA ASP A 2 43.10 9.95 -5.64
C ASP A 2 42.22 9.28 -6.74
N GLY A 3 41.22 9.96 -7.25
CA GLY A 3 40.36 9.49 -8.34
C GLY A 3 39.53 8.26 -8.03
N ARG A 4 39.56 7.72 -6.81
CA ARG A 4 38.81 6.53 -6.45
C ARG A 4 37.34 6.86 -6.27
N ARG A 5 36.47 6.06 -6.90
CA ARG A 5 35.04 6.13 -6.71
C ARG A 5 34.68 5.62 -5.31
N ARG A 6 33.81 6.33 -4.61
CA ARG A 6 33.24 5.85 -3.33
C ARG A 6 31.98 5.08 -3.60
N VAL A 7 31.84 3.95 -2.92
CA VAL A 7 30.61 3.15 -2.91
C VAL A 7 29.87 3.48 -1.62
N HIS A 8 28.58 3.72 -1.75
CA HIS A 8 27.66 3.96 -0.63
C HIS A 8 26.57 2.89 -0.68
N GLU A 9 26.22 2.35 0.44
CA GLU A 9 25.16 1.34 0.58
C GLU A 9 23.93 1.99 1.24
N PHE A 10 22.75 1.66 0.73
CA PHE A 10 21.49 2.08 1.30
C PHE A 10 20.62 0.87 1.58
N GLY A 11 20.36 0.62 2.87
CA GLY A 11 19.42 -0.39 3.35
C GLY A 11 18.11 0.25 3.80
N TYR A 12 16.99 -0.46 3.62
CA TYR A 12 15.67 0.01 4.01
C TYR A 12 14.77 -1.15 4.46
N ASP A 13 13.74 -0.84 5.22
CA ASP A 13 12.70 -1.81 5.57
C ASP A 13 11.80 -2.05 4.36
N TRP A 14 12.01 -3.18 3.70
CA TRP A 14 11.32 -3.57 2.48
C TRP A 14 9.85 -3.97 2.68
N ARG A 15 9.35 -4.02 3.92
CA ARG A 15 7.94 -4.32 4.25
C ARG A 15 7.04 -3.08 4.15
N LEU A 16 7.63 -1.89 4.24
CA LEU A 16 6.93 -0.62 4.25
C LEU A 16 6.43 -0.24 2.84
N SER A 17 5.54 0.76 2.79
CA SER A 17 5.18 1.37 1.50
C SER A 17 6.41 1.98 0.82
N LEU A 18 6.42 1.96 -0.51
CA LEU A 18 7.55 2.48 -1.27
C LEU A 18 7.75 3.99 -1.05
N ASP A 19 6.70 4.74 -0.74
CA ASP A 19 6.77 6.17 -0.45
C ASP A 19 7.72 6.47 0.72
N ILE A 20 7.58 5.69 1.81
CA ILE A 20 8.44 5.85 3.00
C ILE A 20 9.88 5.52 2.66
N SER A 21 10.11 4.41 1.96
CA SER A 21 11.44 3.98 1.55
C SER A 21 12.07 4.96 0.57
N SER A 22 11.29 5.49 -0.37
CA SER A 22 11.74 6.48 -1.35
C SER A 22 12.06 7.83 -0.71
N ALA A 23 11.25 8.29 0.24
CA ALA A 23 11.55 9.52 0.98
C ALA A 23 12.89 9.42 1.74
N ARG A 24 13.12 8.30 2.40
CA ARG A 24 14.42 8.03 3.08
C ARG A 24 15.57 7.94 2.09
N PHE A 25 15.37 7.29 0.96
CA PHE A 25 16.38 7.18 -0.08
C PHE A 25 16.71 8.53 -0.70
N LYS A 26 15.71 9.38 -0.93
CA LYS A 26 15.91 10.75 -1.40
C LYS A 26 16.78 11.55 -0.44
N THR A 27 16.44 11.55 0.86
CA THR A 27 17.25 12.22 1.89
C THR A 27 18.67 11.68 1.92
N PHE A 28 18.86 10.37 1.78
CA PHE A 28 20.18 9.77 1.69
C PHE A 28 20.95 10.29 0.47
N LEU A 29 20.34 10.30 -0.72
CA LEU A 29 20.99 10.82 -1.94
C LEU A 29 21.36 12.31 -1.81
N GLU A 30 20.48 13.11 -1.22
CA GLU A 30 20.71 14.54 -0.95
C GLU A 30 21.89 14.76 0.01
N SER A 31 22.14 13.85 0.94
CA SER A 31 23.25 13.92 1.88
C SER A 31 24.63 13.64 1.26
N LEU A 32 24.67 13.02 0.08
CA LEU A 32 25.93 12.63 -0.55
C LEU A 32 26.69 13.83 -1.11
N PRO A 33 28.03 13.86 -1.01
CA PRO A 33 28.85 15.01 -1.45
C PRO A 33 28.60 15.42 -2.91
N SER A 34 28.30 14.47 -3.79
CA SER A 34 28.00 14.73 -5.21
C SER A 34 26.71 15.54 -5.43
N ASN A 35 25.81 15.52 -4.45
CA ASN A 35 24.49 16.13 -4.51
C ASN A 35 24.34 17.34 -3.59
N GLN A 36 25.44 17.76 -2.96
CA GLN A 36 25.46 18.98 -2.15
C GLN A 36 25.38 20.24 -3.02
N GLY A 37 24.72 21.26 -2.49
CA GLY A 37 24.59 22.56 -3.15
C GLY A 37 23.37 22.71 -4.07
N PRO A 38 23.30 23.79 -4.84
CA PRO A 38 22.20 24.08 -5.76
C PRO A 38 22.03 22.98 -6.80
N ARG A 39 20.78 22.73 -7.23
CA ARG A 39 20.42 21.65 -8.17
C ARG A 39 21.26 21.67 -9.45
N GLU A 40 21.53 22.85 -9.98
CA GLU A 40 22.28 23.06 -11.23
C GLU A 40 23.75 22.67 -11.13
N LYS A 41 24.27 22.55 -9.90
CA LYS A 41 25.66 22.17 -9.62
C LYS A 41 25.82 20.73 -9.14
N ARG A 42 24.74 20.01 -8.97
CA ARG A 42 24.77 18.59 -8.57
C ARG A 42 25.39 17.74 -9.67
N LYS A 43 26.26 16.83 -9.30
CA LYS A 43 26.88 15.89 -10.24
C LYS A 43 26.06 14.59 -10.38
N GLY A 44 25.11 14.37 -9.49
CA GLY A 44 24.39 13.13 -9.38
C GLY A 44 25.27 11.95 -8.96
N VAL A 45 24.68 10.85 -8.67
CA VAL A 45 25.35 9.57 -8.39
C VAL A 45 24.86 8.48 -9.32
N LEU A 46 25.72 7.54 -9.67
CA LEU A 46 25.30 6.31 -10.34
C LEU A 46 24.67 5.39 -9.30
N VAL A 47 23.40 5.07 -9.48
CA VAL A 47 22.65 4.17 -8.60
C VAL A 47 22.53 2.78 -9.25
N LEU A 48 22.95 1.75 -8.54
CA LEU A 48 22.72 0.35 -8.91
C LEU A 48 21.62 -0.19 -8.00
N ALA A 49 20.45 -0.45 -8.55
CA ALA A 49 19.26 -0.81 -7.79
C ALA A 49 18.84 -2.24 -8.09
N HIS A 50 18.91 -3.11 -7.08
CA HIS A 50 18.56 -4.51 -7.21
C HIS A 50 17.11 -4.77 -6.79
N SER A 51 16.42 -5.60 -7.56
CA SER A 51 15.06 -6.07 -7.25
C SER A 51 14.11 -4.90 -6.95
N MET A 52 13.33 -4.97 -5.87
CA MET A 52 12.40 -3.91 -5.44
C MET A 52 13.09 -2.55 -5.20
N GLY A 53 14.38 -2.53 -4.91
CA GLY A 53 15.16 -1.28 -4.79
C GLY A 53 15.11 -0.43 -6.05
N GLY A 54 14.90 -1.05 -7.22
CA GLY A 54 14.68 -0.33 -8.47
C GLY A 54 13.40 0.48 -8.49
N LEU A 55 12.32 0.00 -7.88
CA LEU A 55 11.07 0.76 -7.76
C LEU A 55 11.22 1.95 -6.82
N VAL A 56 11.95 1.76 -5.70
CA VAL A 56 12.28 2.84 -4.75
C VAL A 56 13.10 3.92 -5.45
N ALA A 57 14.15 3.53 -6.19
CA ALA A 57 15.02 4.46 -6.89
C ALA A 57 14.30 5.17 -8.04
N HIS A 58 13.45 4.45 -8.78
CA HIS A 58 12.65 5.02 -9.87
C HIS A 58 11.70 6.11 -9.37
N HIS A 59 11.05 5.89 -8.24
CA HIS A 59 10.16 6.87 -7.63
C HIS A 59 10.91 8.17 -7.28
N VAL A 60 12.11 8.08 -6.71
CA VAL A 60 12.93 9.25 -6.39
C VAL A 60 13.44 9.94 -7.68
N MET A 61 13.83 9.17 -8.69
CA MET A 61 14.27 9.70 -9.97
C MET A 61 13.19 10.53 -10.67
N ASN A 62 11.93 10.10 -10.57
CA ASN A 62 10.80 10.86 -11.10
C ASN A 62 10.55 12.18 -10.35
N GLN A 63 10.88 12.22 -9.05
CA GLN A 63 10.72 13.43 -8.23
C GLN A 63 11.89 14.42 -8.42
N ASP A 64 13.11 13.91 -8.44
CA ASP A 64 14.33 14.74 -8.58
C ASP A 64 15.43 14.00 -9.36
N PRO A 65 15.40 14.06 -10.69
CA PRO A 65 16.42 13.41 -11.54
C PRO A 65 17.82 13.98 -11.34
N THR A 66 17.97 15.20 -10.77
CA THR A 66 19.30 15.83 -10.58
C THR A 66 20.15 15.12 -9.53
N LEU A 67 19.55 14.27 -8.71
CA LEU A 67 20.25 13.43 -7.74
C LEU A 67 21.00 12.25 -8.39
N PHE A 68 20.68 11.95 -9.65
CA PHE A 68 21.19 10.79 -10.37
C PHE A 68 22.11 11.21 -11.53
N ASN A 69 23.26 10.58 -11.63
CA ASN A 69 24.08 10.56 -12.84
C ASN A 69 23.63 9.43 -13.77
N GLY A 70 23.05 8.37 -13.20
CA GLY A 70 22.44 7.25 -13.89
C GLY A 70 21.79 6.29 -12.92
N LEU A 71 20.85 5.49 -13.43
CA LEU A 71 20.15 4.44 -12.69
C LEU A 71 20.21 3.15 -13.47
N VAL A 72 20.77 2.12 -12.85
CA VAL A 72 20.86 0.76 -13.42
C VAL A 72 19.92 -0.15 -12.62
N TYR A 73 18.98 -0.77 -13.31
CA TYR A 73 18.08 -1.76 -12.73
C TYR A 73 18.68 -3.16 -12.86
N ILE A 74 18.74 -3.88 -11.74
CA ILE A 74 19.24 -5.24 -11.67
C ILE A 74 18.09 -6.13 -11.22
N GLY A 75 17.42 -6.79 -12.16
CA GLY A 75 16.28 -7.66 -11.88
C GLY A 75 15.11 -6.98 -11.18
N THR A 76 14.85 -5.69 -11.46
CA THR A 76 13.74 -4.93 -10.89
C THR A 76 12.41 -5.41 -11.48
N PRO A 77 11.48 -5.94 -10.67
CA PRO A 77 10.17 -6.36 -11.16
C PRO A 77 9.25 -5.15 -11.33
N SER A 78 8.56 -5.10 -12.45
CA SER A 78 7.46 -4.18 -12.69
C SER A 78 6.28 -4.95 -13.28
N ALA A 79 5.05 -4.60 -12.88
CA ALA A 79 3.84 -5.32 -13.30
C ALA A 79 3.97 -6.86 -13.12
N CYS A 80 4.43 -7.26 -11.93
CA CYS A 80 4.78 -8.65 -11.62
C CYS A 80 3.58 -9.40 -11.03
N LEU A 81 2.85 -10.11 -11.88
CA LEU A 81 1.71 -10.92 -11.46
C LEU A 81 2.11 -12.09 -10.54
N ASN A 82 3.36 -12.54 -10.61
CA ASN A 82 3.86 -13.66 -9.82
C ASN A 82 3.79 -13.43 -8.31
N ILE A 83 3.66 -12.17 -7.85
CA ILE A 83 3.46 -11.87 -6.42
C ILE A 83 2.15 -12.46 -5.86
N LEU A 84 1.18 -12.77 -6.71
CA LEU A 84 -0.07 -13.41 -6.28
C LEU A 84 0.14 -14.83 -5.75
N GLY A 85 1.14 -15.55 -6.23
CA GLY A 85 1.50 -16.87 -5.70
C GLY A 85 1.88 -16.82 -4.21
N PRO A 86 2.88 -16.02 -3.82
CA PRO A 86 3.22 -15.77 -2.42
C PRO A 86 2.06 -15.28 -1.55
N ILE A 87 1.24 -14.37 -2.06
CA ILE A 87 0.11 -13.79 -1.32
C ILE A 87 -1.01 -14.82 -1.10
N ARG A 88 -1.28 -15.66 -2.11
CA ARG A 88 -2.42 -16.59 -2.08
C ARG A 88 -2.05 -17.97 -1.53
N PHE A 89 -0.88 -18.48 -1.88
CA PHE A 89 -0.48 -19.86 -1.63
C PHE A 89 0.75 -19.97 -0.71
N GLY A 90 1.30 -18.85 -0.25
CA GLY A 90 2.52 -18.84 0.53
C GLY A 90 3.73 -19.39 -0.26
N ASP A 91 3.76 -19.16 -1.58
CA ASP A 91 4.90 -19.55 -2.39
C ASP A 91 6.16 -18.83 -1.93
N SER A 92 7.30 -19.53 -2.01
CA SER A 92 8.56 -19.01 -1.53
C SER A 92 9.03 -17.82 -2.37
N VAL A 93 9.20 -16.65 -1.75
CA VAL A 93 9.78 -15.46 -2.39
C VAL A 93 11.30 -15.45 -2.23
N LEU A 94 11.80 -15.86 -1.06
CA LEU A 94 13.21 -15.79 -0.68
C LEU A 94 13.65 -17.12 -0.04
N LEU A 95 13.67 -18.20 -0.80
CA LEU A 95 14.22 -19.50 -0.42
C LEU A 95 13.56 -20.20 0.80
N SER A 96 12.68 -19.53 1.56
CA SER A 96 12.06 -20.10 2.75
C SER A 96 10.60 -19.70 2.90
N LYS A 97 9.72 -20.71 2.89
CA LYS A 97 8.28 -20.53 3.22
C LYS A 97 8.04 -20.18 4.70
N GLN A 98 9.03 -20.40 5.56
CA GLN A 98 8.91 -20.19 7.00
C GLN A 98 9.02 -18.73 7.40
N ILE A 99 9.73 -17.93 6.59
CA ILE A 99 9.98 -16.51 6.89
C ILE A 99 8.87 -15.62 6.31
N LEU A 100 8.36 -15.96 5.13
CA LEU A 100 7.34 -15.19 4.41
C LEU A 100 6.12 -16.08 4.15
N THR A 101 5.21 -16.08 5.13
CA THR A 101 3.91 -16.73 4.98
C THR A 101 3.01 -15.92 4.02
N ASP A 102 1.93 -16.52 3.54
CA ASP A 102 0.89 -15.85 2.76
C ASP A 102 0.32 -14.63 3.52
N GLU A 103 0.10 -14.78 4.81
CA GLU A 103 -0.33 -13.68 5.68
C GLU A 103 0.69 -12.53 5.71
N ALA A 104 1.97 -12.83 5.94
CA ALA A 104 3.02 -11.83 5.96
C ALA A 104 3.12 -11.10 4.62
N ASN A 105 3.09 -11.84 3.50
CA ASN A 105 3.11 -11.26 2.16
C ASN A 105 1.91 -10.36 1.88
N PHE A 106 0.70 -10.75 2.32
CA PHE A 106 -0.50 -9.94 2.14
C PHE A 106 -0.49 -8.68 3.02
N LEU A 107 0.09 -8.74 4.21
CA LEU A 107 0.11 -7.60 5.14
C LEU A 107 1.22 -6.59 4.82
N MET A 108 2.21 -6.96 4.03
CA MET A 108 3.26 -6.02 3.59
C MET A 108 2.75 -5.08 2.51
N ARG A 109 2.86 -3.77 2.76
CA ARG A 109 2.44 -2.76 1.78
C ARG A 109 3.24 -2.81 0.49
N SER A 110 4.51 -3.16 0.56
CA SER A 110 5.39 -3.31 -0.59
C SER A 110 4.94 -4.39 -1.58
N SER A 111 4.25 -5.43 -1.13
CA SER A 111 3.77 -6.49 -2.01
C SER A 111 2.82 -5.97 -3.11
N PHE A 112 2.02 -4.96 -2.78
CA PHE A 112 1.08 -4.38 -3.73
C PHE A 112 1.74 -3.47 -4.77
N ALA A 113 2.98 -3.02 -4.52
CA ALA A 113 3.73 -2.21 -5.48
C ALA A 113 4.17 -3.00 -6.73
N PHE A 114 4.16 -4.32 -6.65
CA PHE A 114 4.48 -5.20 -7.78
C PHE A 114 3.30 -5.44 -8.72
N LEU A 115 2.08 -5.20 -8.26
CA LEU A 115 0.88 -5.51 -9.03
C LEU A 115 0.78 -4.67 -10.31
N PRO A 116 0.35 -5.27 -11.43
CA PRO A 116 0.09 -4.54 -12.65
C PRO A 116 -1.08 -3.57 -12.46
N ARG A 117 -0.93 -2.35 -12.96
CA ARG A 117 -1.96 -1.31 -12.88
C ARG A 117 -3.08 -1.51 -13.91
N HIS A 118 -2.80 -2.18 -15.03
CA HIS A 118 -3.81 -2.53 -16.00
C HIS A 118 -4.47 -3.86 -15.62
N GLY A 119 -5.78 -3.96 -15.79
CA GLY A 119 -6.55 -5.13 -15.38
C GLY A 119 -6.47 -6.34 -16.32
N ASN A 120 -5.96 -6.17 -17.53
CA ASN A 120 -5.95 -7.21 -18.58
C ASN A 120 -4.73 -8.12 -18.44
N VAL A 121 -4.66 -8.90 -17.36
CA VAL A 121 -3.50 -9.75 -17.03
C VAL A 121 -3.81 -11.25 -17.08
N PHE A 122 -5.08 -11.63 -17.14
CA PHE A 122 -5.52 -13.01 -17.26
C PHE A 122 -6.25 -13.22 -18.59
N TRP A 123 -5.96 -14.33 -19.24
CA TRP A 123 -6.62 -14.75 -20.47
C TRP A 123 -7.56 -15.91 -20.19
N ASP A 124 -8.84 -15.75 -20.49
CA ASP A 124 -9.79 -16.86 -20.45
C ASP A 124 -9.73 -17.66 -21.75
N LYS A 125 -9.23 -18.88 -21.64
CA LYS A 125 -9.06 -19.78 -22.78
C LYS A 125 -10.39 -20.26 -23.37
N ASN A 126 -11.45 -20.28 -22.58
CA ASN A 126 -12.76 -20.78 -23.00
C ASN A 126 -13.52 -19.73 -23.80
N VAL A 127 -13.38 -18.46 -23.42
CA VAL A 127 -14.04 -17.32 -24.07
C VAL A 127 -13.16 -16.68 -25.12
N GLY A 128 -11.84 -16.82 -25.01
CA GLY A 128 -10.88 -16.20 -25.91
C GLY A 128 -10.69 -14.70 -25.69
N GLU A 129 -10.88 -14.22 -24.45
CA GLU A 129 -10.81 -12.82 -24.09
C GLU A 129 -10.00 -12.58 -22.81
N PHE A 130 -9.53 -11.37 -22.62
CA PHE A 130 -8.91 -10.97 -21.37
C PHE A 130 -9.96 -10.76 -20.28
N ILE A 131 -9.70 -11.33 -19.11
CA ILE A 131 -10.44 -11.03 -17.89
C ILE A 131 -9.88 -9.74 -17.32
N ASN A 132 -10.69 -8.69 -17.29
CA ASN A 132 -10.29 -7.43 -16.68
C ASN A 132 -10.51 -7.48 -15.17
N LEU A 133 -9.41 -7.52 -14.40
CA LEU A 133 -9.41 -7.50 -12.95
C LEU A 133 -8.68 -6.27 -12.43
N ASP A 134 -9.40 -5.38 -11.77
CA ASP A 134 -8.78 -4.30 -11.01
C ASP A 134 -8.19 -4.86 -9.71
N LEU A 135 -6.88 -5.09 -9.70
CA LEU A 135 -6.15 -5.62 -8.53
C LEU A 135 -5.98 -4.59 -7.40
N PHE A 136 -6.38 -3.34 -7.60
CA PHE A 136 -6.41 -2.31 -6.56
C PHE A 136 -7.80 -2.11 -5.96
N ASN A 137 -8.81 -2.77 -6.49
CA ASN A 137 -10.14 -2.81 -5.91
C ASN A 137 -10.23 -3.94 -4.86
N PRO A 138 -10.52 -3.64 -3.57
CA PRO A 138 -10.66 -4.65 -2.53
C PRO A 138 -11.70 -5.74 -2.83
N ASP A 139 -12.77 -5.42 -3.52
CA ASP A 139 -13.81 -6.38 -3.87
C ASP A 139 -13.32 -7.44 -4.85
N THR A 140 -12.37 -7.10 -5.73
CA THR A 140 -11.70 -8.07 -6.60
C THR A 140 -11.01 -9.17 -5.79
N TRP A 141 -10.35 -8.80 -4.70
CA TRP A 141 -9.67 -9.75 -3.82
C TRP A 141 -10.64 -10.72 -3.14
N VAL A 142 -11.79 -10.21 -2.72
CA VAL A 142 -12.86 -11.01 -2.11
C VAL A 142 -13.51 -11.94 -3.14
N ASN A 143 -13.94 -11.38 -4.28
CA ASN A 143 -14.72 -12.10 -5.29
C ASN A 143 -13.92 -13.22 -5.95
N TYR A 144 -12.63 -13.00 -6.17
CA TYR A 144 -11.72 -13.98 -6.77
C TYR A 144 -10.89 -14.77 -5.77
N ASN A 145 -11.12 -14.56 -4.47
CA ASN A 145 -10.39 -15.22 -3.38
C ASN A 145 -8.86 -15.16 -3.59
N LEU A 146 -8.35 -13.96 -3.87
CA LEU A 146 -6.93 -13.75 -4.17
C LEU A 146 -6.04 -13.78 -2.92
N SER A 147 -6.63 -13.80 -1.72
CA SER A 147 -5.92 -14.10 -0.47
C SER A 147 -6.86 -14.82 0.50
N PRO A 148 -6.41 -15.86 1.19
CA PRO A 148 -7.22 -16.58 2.19
C PRO A 148 -7.62 -15.68 3.37
N LEU A 149 -6.90 -14.59 3.61
CA LEU A 149 -7.13 -13.67 4.73
C LEU A 149 -8.26 -12.68 4.47
N VAL A 150 -8.55 -12.35 3.23
CA VAL A 150 -9.54 -11.31 2.90
C VAL A 150 -10.93 -11.73 3.36
N SER A 151 -11.34 -12.94 3.01
CA SER A 151 -12.69 -13.46 3.37
C SER A 151 -12.85 -13.69 4.87
N SER A 152 -11.82 -14.18 5.56
CA SER A 152 -11.91 -14.49 6.98
C SER A 152 -11.85 -13.23 7.87
N LYS A 153 -11.00 -12.25 7.52
CA LYS A 153 -10.86 -11.00 8.29
C LYS A 153 -12.07 -10.09 8.09
N ARG A 154 -12.64 -10.01 6.87
CA ARG A 154 -13.85 -9.24 6.63
C ARG A 154 -15.02 -9.77 7.45
N LYS A 155 -15.26 -11.09 7.45
CA LYS A 155 -16.31 -11.70 8.26
C LYS A 155 -16.12 -11.46 9.76
N LYS A 156 -14.88 -11.53 10.26
CA LYS A 156 -14.57 -11.21 11.67
C LYS A 156 -14.83 -9.75 11.99
N ALA A 157 -14.36 -8.83 11.13
CA ALA A 157 -14.54 -7.39 11.32
C ALA A 157 -16.03 -7.00 11.25
N GLU A 158 -16.78 -7.57 10.34
CA GLU A 158 -18.24 -7.36 10.23
C GLU A 158 -18.95 -7.86 11.49
N ALA A 159 -18.63 -9.06 11.97
CA ALA A 159 -19.21 -9.62 13.19
C ALA A 159 -18.84 -8.82 14.45
N GLU A 160 -17.60 -8.34 14.53
CA GLU A 160 -17.12 -7.52 15.64
C GLU A 160 -17.76 -6.13 15.63
N PHE A 161 -17.91 -5.52 14.45
CA PHE A 161 -18.63 -4.27 14.27
C PHE A 161 -20.10 -4.41 14.64
N GLU A 162 -20.77 -5.48 14.20
CA GLU A 162 -22.16 -5.74 14.51
C GLU A 162 -22.38 -5.95 16.02
N LYS A 163 -21.44 -6.63 16.68
CA LYS A 163 -21.44 -6.78 18.12
C LYS A 163 -21.30 -5.44 18.85
N LEU A 164 -20.34 -4.63 18.47
CA LEU A 164 -20.12 -3.29 19.05
C LEU A 164 -21.31 -2.36 18.80
N TRP A 165 -21.95 -2.47 17.65
CA TRP A 165 -23.13 -1.70 17.32
C TRP A 165 -24.31 -2.06 18.24
N LYS A 166 -24.58 -3.36 18.40
CA LYS A 166 -25.61 -3.85 19.32
C LYS A 166 -25.36 -3.44 20.77
N GLU A 167 -24.12 -3.50 21.22
CA GLU A 167 -23.75 -3.06 22.56
C GLU A 167 -23.99 -1.54 22.77
N LYS A 168 -23.70 -0.72 21.77
CA LYS A 168 -23.97 0.74 21.81
C LYS A 168 -25.48 1.02 21.80
N GLU A 169 -26.25 0.31 20.99
CA GLU A 169 -27.69 0.47 20.92
C GLU A 169 -28.35 0.13 22.27
N VAL A 170 -27.95 -0.97 22.90
CA VAL A 170 -28.40 -1.33 24.26
C VAL A 170 -28.00 -0.27 25.29
N MET A 171 -26.81 0.34 25.19
CA MET A 171 -26.40 1.42 26.09
C MET A 171 -27.20 2.70 25.89
N MET A 172 -27.56 3.04 24.64
CA MET A 172 -28.40 4.20 24.34
C MET A 172 -29.83 4.02 24.87
N VAL A 173 -30.40 2.84 24.71
CA VAL A 173 -31.73 2.50 25.25
C VAL A 173 -31.72 2.59 26.77
N ARG A 174 -30.73 2.03 27.46
CA ARG A 174 -30.61 2.11 28.95
C ARG A 174 -30.44 3.56 29.44
N LYS A 175 -29.79 4.45 28.68
CA LYS A 175 -29.68 5.86 29.06
C LYS A 175 -31.00 6.60 28.87
N SER A 176 -31.83 6.25 27.89
CA SER A 176 -33.17 6.82 27.72
C SER A 176 -34.12 6.44 28.85
N ASP A 177 -33.99 5.22 29.39
CA ASP A 177 -34.85 4.71 30.47
C ASP A 177 -34.49 5.30 31.86
N THR A 178 -33.30 5.88 32.01
CA THR A 178 -32.86 6.51 33.28
C THR A 178 -33.12 8.01 33.36
N CYS A 179 -33.65 8.65 32.29
CA CYS A 179 -34.01 10.05 32.25
C CYS A 179 -35.49 10.32 32.45
N THR A 180 -36.12 9.73 33.48
CA THR A 180 -37.43 10.18 33.99
C THR A 180 -37.21 11.11 35.17
N GLY A 181 -36.78 12.32 34.92
CA GLY A 181 -36.66 13.39 35.89
C GLY A 181 -36.83 14.74 35.21
N SER A 182 -37.96 15.35 35.39
CA SER A 182 -38.48 16.71 35.07
C SER A 182 -37.76 17.61 34.04
N PRO A 183 -38.53 18.23 33.17
CA PRO A 183 -37.98 19.04 32.08
C PRO A 183 -37.73 20.48 32.51
N THR A 184 -36.50 20.93 32.42
CA THR A 184 -36.26 22.39 32.30
C THR A 184 -35.15 22.62 31.29
N SER A 185 -35.50 23.48 30.33
CA SER A 185 -34.69 24.23 29.38
C SER A 185 -34.13 23.49 28.18
N GLY A 186 -34.69 23.93 27.08
CA GLY A 186 -34.42 23.67 25.69
C GLY A 186 -32.97 23.50 25.26
N PHE A 187 -32.84 22.40 24.55
CA PHE A 187 -31.78 22.23 23.55
C PHE A 187 -32.45 21.54 22.35
N GLU A 188 -32.72 22.30 21.32
CA GLU A 188 -33.15 21.75 20.04
C GLU A 188 -31.98 20.96 19.45
N VAL A 189 -32.12 19.64 19.47
CA VAL A 189 -31.27 18.77 18.66
C VAL A 189 -31.88 18.67 17.28
N SER A 190 -31.28 19.33 16.32
CA SER A 190 -31.61 19.14 14.91
C SER A 190 -31.40 17.69 14.53
N GLU A 191 -32.49 17.01 14.17
CA GLU A 191 -32.44 15.70 13.53
C GLU A 191 -31.70 15.81 12.20
N THR A 192 -30.43 15.45 12.18
CA THR A 192 -29.74 15.14 10.94
C THR A 192 -30.13 13.73 10.56
N LYS A 193 -31.04 13.63 9.60
CA LYS A 193 -31.42 12.39 8.93
C LYS A 193 -30.17 11.66 8.49
N THR A 194 -29.95 10.49 9.02
CA THR A 194 -29.01 9.49 8.54
C THR A 194 -29.51 8.89 7.23
N SER A 195 -29.31 9.62 6.16
CA SER A 195 -29.32 9.08 4.80
C SER A 195 -28.03 9.58 4.14
N ASN A 196 -26.98 8.81 4.24
CA ASN A 196 -25.83 8.81 3.33
C ASN A 196 -24.69 7.99 3.94
N LEU A 197 -24.87 6.69 4.00
CA LEU A 197 -23.75 5.75 3.91
C LEU A 197 -23.43 5.57 2.42
N GLU A 198 -23.26 6.68 1.73
CA GLU A 198 -22.66 6.69 0.43
C GLU A 198 -21.18 7.00 0.57
N THR A 199 -20.40 5.95 0.33
CA THR A 199 -19.14 6.02 -0.39
C THR A 199 -18.16 7.09 0.12
N ILE A 200 -17.27 6.70 1.03
CA ILE A 200 -15.98 7.36 1.12
C ILE A 200 -15.26 7.09 -0.21
N LYS A 201 -15.51 7.92 -1.19
CA LYS A 201 -14.67 8.05 -2.37
C LYS A 201 -13.35 8.67 -1.92
N LEU A 202 -12.34 7.83 -1.75
CA LEU A 202 -10.97 8.29 -1.76
C LEU A 202 -10.73 8.93 -3.12
N SER A 203 -10.70 10.26 -3.15
CA SER A 203 -10.33 11.01 -4.33
C SER A 203 -8.91 10.64 -4.72
N SER A 204 -8.77 9.84 -5.75
CA SER A 204 -7.52 9.67 -6.46
C SER A 204 -7.28 10.93 -7.26
N SER A 205 -6.40 11.80 -6.79
CA SER A 205 -5.79 12.81 -7.66
C SER A 205 -4.89 12.08 -8.67
N PRO A 206 -4.98 12.42 -9.96
CA PRO A 206 -4.11 11.84 -10.97
C PRO A 206 -2.71 12.44 -10.85
N ILE A 207 -1.73 11.58 -10.80
CA ILE A 207 -0.35 11.89 -11.16
C ILE A 207 0.04 11.01 -12.33
#